data_0e86136b8be44cd161570644724732e8
#
_entry.id   0e86136b8be44cd161570644724732e8
#
_cell.length_a   1.000
_cell.length_b   1.000
_cell.length_c   1.000
_cell.angle_alpha   90.00
_cell.angle_beta   90.00
_cell.angle_gamma   90.00
#
_symmetry.space_group_name_H-M   'P 1'
#
loop_
_entity.id
_entity.type
_entity.pdbx_description
1 polymer ?
#
loop_
_entity_poly.entity_id
_entity_poly.type
_entity_poly.pdbx_seq_one_letter_code
_entity_poly.pdbx_strand_id
1 'polypeptide(L)'
;MKNQCYEHETARTIQDVLSCDGDLKIALVADSHLDNSAPETVENISAVDQAVHFDCCVHLGDFLAGEIGGRYAGLLLRQQIDLFRPAVSNGRFFPVQGNHDACSGPYSERLWPETIGFLDAEPGVCRPARKPYYYVDIAKEKVRLVFLCSYFYEQRGGEPVMIWSCRM
;
A
#
# COMPACT_ATOMS: atom_id res chain seq x y z
N MET A 1 12.24 -3.83 -25.39
CA MET A 1 11.00 -3.70 -26.19
C MET A 1 9.87 -3.60 -25.19
N LYS A 2 9.26 -2.40 -25.02
CA LYS A 2 8.01 -2.31 -24.24
C LYS A 2 6.97 -3.15 -24.95
N ASN A 3 6.23 -3.92 -24.18
CA ASN A 3 5.24 -4.85 -24.73
C ASN A 3 4.05 -4.03 -25.25
N GLN A 4 3.78 -4.04 -26.55
CA GLN A 4 2.68 -3.29 -27.19
C GLN A 4 1.31 -3.53 -26.52
N CYS A 5 1.14 -4.68 -25.88
CA CYS A 5 -0.06 -4.98 -25.10
C CYS A 5 -0.23 -4.01 -23.93
N TYR A 6 0.83 -3.72 -23.18
CA TYR A 6 0.77 -2.80 -22.03
C TYR A 6 0.52 -1.34 -22.45
N GLU A 7 1.08 -0.89 -23.56
CA GLU A 7 0.81 0.46 -24.06
C GLU A 7 -0.67 0.64 -24.43
N HIS A 8 -1.27 -0.38 -25.03
CA HIS A 8 -2.69 -0.36 -25.38
C HIS A 8 -3.58 -0.37 -24.13
N GLU A 9 -3.28 -1.23 -23.13
CA GLU A 9 -4.03 -1.31 -21.88
C GLU A 9 -3.89 -0.01 -21.06
N THR A 10 -2.71 0.57 -21.01
CA THR A 10 -2.47 1.87 -20.35
C THR A 10 -3.32 2.97 -20.99
N ALA A 11 -3.31 3.06 -22.32
CA ALA A 11 -4.11 4.05 -23.05
C ALA A 11 -5.62 3.86 -22.80
N ARG A 12 -6.10 2.63 -22.79
CA ARG A 12 -7.49 2.30 -22.48
C ARG A 12 -7.84 2.70 -21.06
N THR A 13 -7.01 2.34 -20.07
CA THR A 13 -7.21 2.71 -18.66
C THR A 13 -7.33 4.23 -18.50
N ILE A 14 -6.46 5.00 -19.17
CA ILE A 14 -6.53 6.47 -19.14
C ILE A 14 -7.88 6.96 -19.66
N GLN A 15 -8.35 6.44 -20.80
CA GLN A 15 -9.64 6.83 -21.38
C GLN A 15 -10.81 6.47 -20.45
N ASP A 16 -10.79 5.27 -19.88
CA ASP A 16 -11.83 4.79 -18.97
C ASP A 16 -11.91 5.68 -17.72
N VAL A 17 -10.78 6.00 -17.10
CA VAL A 17 -10.74 6.87 -15.91
C VAL A 17 -11.17 8.29 -16.23
N LEU A 18 -10.72 8.87 -17.37
CA LEU A 18 -11.10 10.23 -17.77
C LEU A 18 -12.58 10.35 -18.15
N SER A 19 -13.22 9.24 -18.54
CA SER A 19 -14.65 9.22 -18.83
C SER A 19 -15.54 9.13 -17.58
N CYS A 20 -14.97 8.86 -16.41
CA CYS A 20 -15.71 8.79 -15.16
C CYS A 20 -15.87 10.18 -14.52
N ASP A 21 -17.08 10.51 -14.05
CA ASP A 21 -17.40 11.74 -13.32
C ASP A 21 -17.04 11.67 -11.82
N GLY A 22 -16.01 10.91 -11.47
CA GLY A 22 -15.59 10.72 -10.08
C GLY A 22 -14.69 11.86 -9.60
N ASP A 23 -14.99 12.41 -8.42
CA ASP A 23 -14.19 13.46 -7.78
C ASP A 23 -12.91 12.94 -7.13
N LEU A 24 -12.84 11.64 -6.82
CA LEU A 24 -11.71 10.97 -6.18
C LEU A 24 -11.17 9.85 -7.07
N LYS A 25 -9.90 9.93 -7.40
CA LYS A 25 -9.19 8.94 -8.24
C LYS A 25 -8.09 8.27 -7.44
N ILE A 26 -8.19 6.98 -7.26
CA ILE A 26 -7.24 6.17 -6.48
C ILE A 26 -6.62 5.10 -7.36
N ALA A 27 -5.29 5.06 -7.42
CA ALA A 27 -4.58 3.91 -7.97
C ALA A 27 -4.52 2.78 -6.93
N LEU A 28 -5.01 1.59 -7.26
CA LEU A 28 -4.95 0.42 -6.40
C LEU A 28 -3.98 -0.61 -6.99
N VAL A 29 -3.09 -1.13 -6.16
CA VAL A 29 -2.15 -2.19 -6.51
C VAL A 29 -2.04 -3.19 -5.36
N ALA A 30 -1.74 -4.45 -5.66
CA ALA A 30 -1.51 -5.51 -4.68
C ALA A 30 -0.47 -6.50 -5.21
N ASP A 31 0.03 -7.37 -4.33
CA ASP A 31 0.77 -8.58 -4.70
C ASP A 31 2.02 -8.32 -5.55
N SER A 32 2.78 -7.29 -5.21
CA SER A 32 4.03 -6.98 -5.93
C SER A 32 5.17 -7.95 -5.67
N HIS A 33 5.11 -8.71 -4.56
CA HIS A 33 5.95 -9.87 -4.20
C HIS A 33 7.46 -9.75 -4.44
N LEU A 34 8.05 -8.56 -4.40
CA LEU A 34 9.48 -8.35 -4.70
C LEU A 34 9.92 -8.88 -6.07
N ASP A 35 9.01 -9.09 -6.96
CA ASP A 35 9.39 -9.62 -8.26
C ASP A 35 9.95 -8.52 -9.19
N ASN A 36 10.52 -8.95 -10.31
CA ASN A 36 11.11 -8.04 -11.28
C ASN A 36 10.08 -7.15 -12.00
N SER A 37 8.78 -7.39 -11.80
CA SER A 37 7.69 -6.61 -12.40
C SER A 37 7.29 -5.39 -11.57
N ALA A 38 7.71 -5.30 -10.30
CA ALA A 38 7.37 -4.17 -9.45
C ALA A 38 7.80 -2.80 -10.02
N PRO A 39 9.01 -2.62 -10.59
CA PRO A 39 9.38 -1.37 -11.26
C PRO A 39 8.50 -1.05 -12.46
N GLU A 40 8.15 -2.03 -13.27
CA GLU A 40 7.25 -1.87 -14.42
C GLU A 40 5.85 -1.46 -13.99
N THR A 41 5.36 -2.04 -12.89
CA THR A 41 4.07 -1.66 -12.28
C THR A 41 4.09 -0.19 -11.85
N VAL A 42 5.15 0.27 -11.20
CA VAL A 42 5.31 1.68 -10.83
C VAL A 42 5.36 2.59 -12.04
N GLU A 43 6.11 2.21 -13.09
CA GLU A 43 6.15 2.96 -14.36
C GLU A 43 4.76 3.08 -15.00
N ASN A 44 3.98 1.99 -15.01
CA ASN A 44 2.63 1.98 -15.56
C ASN A 44 1.68 2.88 -14.75
N ILE A 45 1.71 2.82 -13.41
CA ILE A 45 0.92 3.72 -12.56
C ILE A 45 1.31 5.17 -12.84
N SER A 46 2.61 5.47 -12.91
CA SER A 46 3.09 6.82 -13.17
C SER A 46 2.69 7.33 -14.56
N ALA A 47 2.68 6.47 -15.57
CA ALA A 47 2.22 6.82 -16.92
C ALA A 47 0.72 7.17 -16.94
N VAL A 48 -0.10 6.44 -16.20
CA VAL A 48 -1.52 6.77 -16.06
C VAL A 48 -1.70 8.04 -15.24
N ASP A 49 -0.94 8.22 -14.14
CA ASP A 49 -1.00 9.40 -13.28
C ASP A 49 -0.72 10.71 -14.01
N GLN A 50 0.23 10.71 -14.96
CA GLN A 50 0.53 11.88 -15.80
C GLN A 50 -0.69 12.42 -16.54
N ALA A 51 -1.64 11.55 -16.88
CA ALA A 51 -2.84 11.93 -17.62
C ALA A 51 -4.05 12.15 -16.73
N VAL A 52 -4.22 11.33 -15.68
CA VAL A 52 -5.46 11.32 -14.89
C VAL A 52 -5.34 12.01 -13.54
N HIS A 53 -4.12 12.23 -13.04
CA HIS A 53 -3.81 12.87 -11.76
C HIS A 53 -4.54 12.17 -10.58
N PHE A 54 -4.02 11.02 -10.14
CA PHE A 54 -4.54 10.30 -8.99
C PHE A 54 -4.41 11.13 -7.71
N ASP A 55 -5.41 11.08 -6.85
CA ASP A 55 -5.38 11.70 -5.53
C ASP A 55 -4.45 10.94 -4.57
N CYS A 56 -4.33 9.63 -4.75
CA CYS A 56 -3.37 8.80 -4.03
C CYS A 56 -3.16 7.44 -4.73
N CYS A 57 -2.10 6.75 -4.31
CA CYS A 57 -1.89 5.33 -4.60
C CYS A 57 -2.04 4.51 -3.32
N VAL A 58 -2.74 3.40 -3.39
CA VAL A 58 -2.92 2.44 -2.30
C VAL A 58 -2.34 1.10 -2.71
N HIS A 59 -1.44 0.55 -1.91
CA HIS A 59 -0.96 -0.81 -2.07
C HIS A 59 -1.64 -1.72 -1.04
N LEU A 60 -2.40 -2.70 -1.51
CA LEU A 60 -3.26 -3.54 -0.68
C LEU A 60 -2.53 -4.69 0.03
N GLY A 61 -1.20 -4.70 -0.03
CA GLY A 61 -0.36 -5.65 0.68
C GLY A 61 0.34 -6.66 -0.23
N ASP A 62 1.04 -7.57 0.41
CA ASP A 62 1.91 -8.58 -0.21
C ASP A 62 3.02 -7.94 -1.05
N PHE A 63 3.78 -7.06 -0.40
CA PHE A 63 5.03 -6.53 -0.92
C PHE A 63 6.13 -7.59 -0.97
N LEU A 64 6.10 -8.53 -0.02
CA LEU A 64 7.09 -9.59 0.13
C LEU A 64 6.56 -10.92 -0.42
N ALA A 65 7.47 -11.81 -0.78
CA ALA A 65 7.14 -13.17 -1.24
C ALA A 65 6.82 -14.17 -0.09
N GLY A 66 6.70 -13.72 1.14
CA GLY A 66 6.17 -14.47 2.28
C GLY A 66 7.16 -15.30 3.08
N GLU A 67 8.21 -15.84 2.51
CA GLU A 67 9.15 -16.74 3.21
C GLU A 67 10.47 -16.07 3.61
N ILE A 68 10.51 -14.75 3.62
CA ILE A 68 11.73 -14.00 3.88
C ILE A 68 11.90 -13.82 5.38
N GLY A 69 12.97 -14.38 5.94
CA GLY A 69 13.26 -14.35 7.38
C GLY A 69 13.54 -12.94 7.94
N GLY A 70 13.05 -12.70 9.15
CA GLY A 70 12.94 -11.47 9.94
C GLY A 70 13.89 -10.30 9.68
N ARG A 71 15.20 -10.49 9.59
CA ARG A 71 16.15 -9.37 9.47
C ARG A 71 16.16 -8.73 8.08
N TYR A 72 16.03 -9.54 7.05
CA TYR A 72 16.02 -9.07 5.67
C TYR A 72 14.66 -8.55 5.22
N ALA A 73 13.59 -9.10 5.77
CA ALA A 73 12.24 -8.66 5.46
C ALA A 73 12.04 -7.16 5.65
N GLY A 74 12.56 -6.59 6.74
CA GLY A 74 12.44 -5.15 7.02
C GLY A 74 13.17 -4.27 6.00
N LEU A 75 14.32 -4.71 5.53
CA LEU A 75 15.06 -3.98 4.50
C LEU A 75 14.31 -4.02 3.17
N LEU A 76 13.89 -5.19 2.78
CA LEU A 76 13.19 -5.43 1.52
C LEU A 76 11.82 -4.74 1.49
N LEU A 77 11.09 -4.79 2.60
CA LEU A 77 9.80 -4.09 2.73
C LEU A 77 9.96 -2.57 2.55
N ARG A 78 10.98 -1.98 3.17
CA ARG A 78 11.30 -0.55 2.99
C ARG A 78 11.65 -0.23 1.54
N GLN A 79 12.48 -1.05 0.91
CA GLN A 79 12.84 -0.87 -0.50
C GLN A 79 11.60 -0.91 -1.42
N GLN A 80 10.67 -1.82 -1.17
CA GLN A 80 9.42 -1.89 -1.95
C GLN A 80 8.54 -0.67 -1.70
N ILE A 81 8.35 -0.27 -0.46
CA ILE A 81 7.58 0.94 -0.13
C ILE A 81 8.21 2.18 -0.79
N ASP A 82 9.53 2.32 -0.71
CA ASP A 82 10.24 3.44 -1.33
C ASP A 82 10.15 3.43 -2.86
N LEU A 83 10.03 2.25 -3.48
CA LEU A 83 9.80 2.09 -4.91
C LEU A 83 8.41 2.60 -5.32
N PHE A 84 7.35 2.27 -4.53
CA PHE A 84 5.97 2.63 -4.87
C PHE A 84 5.58 4.06 -4.46
N ARG A 85 6.24 4.67 -3.48
CA ARG A 85 5.90 6.03 -3.02
C ARG A 85 5.87 7.08 -4.13
N PRO A 86 6.80 7.11 -5.10
CA PRO A 86 6.77 8.06 -6.20
C PRO A 86 5.84 7.64 -7.36
N ALA A 87 5.07 6.56 -7.24
CA ALA A 87 4.19 6.07 -8.32
C ALA A 87 3.14 7.11 -8.75
N VAL A 88 2.72 7.97 -7.82
CA VAL A 88 1.85 9.12 -8.10
C VAL A 88 2.58 10.44 -7.84
N SER A 89 2.35 11.43 -8.68
CA SER A 89 3.11 12.69 -8.71
C SER A 89 2.98 13.52 -7.44
N ASN A 90 1.87 13.41 -6.72
CA ASN A 90 1.67 14.08 -5.43
C ASN A 90 2.33 13.35 -4.25
N GLY A 91 2.91 12.16 -4.47
CA GLY A 91 3.60 11.37 -3.47
C GLY A 91 2.72 10.73 -2.39
N ARG A 92 1.39 10.83 -2.48
CA ARG A 92 0.46 10.28 -1.49
C ARG A 92 0.31 8.77 -1.68
N PHE A 93 0.97 8.01 -0.83
CA PHE A 93 1.03 6.56 -0.87
C PHE A 93 0.59 5.93 0.45
N PHE A 94 -0.38 5.02 0.38
CA PHE A 94 -1.01 4.39 1.54
C PHE A 94 -0.91 2.86 1.48
N PRO A 95 0.10 2.25 2.14
CA PRO A 95 0.29 0.81 2.14
C PRO A 95 -0.58 0.10 3.19
N VAL A 96 -1.12 -1.05 2.83
CA VAL A 96 -1.78 -2.00 3.74
C VAL A 96 -0.87 -3.21 3.96
N GLN A 97 -0.90 -3.82 5.12
CA GLN A 97 -0.17 -5.06 5.39
C GLN A 97 -0.90 -6.25 4.78
N GLY A 98 -0.22 -7.00 3.91
CA GLY A 98 -0.68 -8.29 3.43
C GLY A 98 -0.24 -9.45 4.31
N ASN A 99 -0.67 -10.67 3.98
CA ASN A 99 -0.29 -11.86 4.74
C ASN A 99 1.20 -12.19 4.60
N HIS A 100 1.78 -11.96 3.43
CA HIS A 100 3.21 -12.16 3.20
C HIS A 100 4.09 -11.11 3.89
N ASP A 101 3.56 -9.94 4.20
CA ASP A 101 4.26 -8.88 4.94
C ASP A 101 4.24 -9.10 6.46
N ALA A 102 3.39 -9.99 6.93
CA ALA A 102 3.26 -10.34 8.34
C ALA A 102 4.34 -11.31 8.84
N CYS A 103 5.56 -11.17 8.34
CA CYS A 103 6.73 -12.01 8.59
C CYS A 103 6.73 -12.73 9.92
N SER A 104 7.09 -14.01 9.92
CA SER A 104 7.20 -14.82 11.13
C SER A 104 8.41 -14.41 11.98
N GLY A 105 8.22 -14.35 13.31
CA GLY A 105 9.30 -14.16 14.28
C GLY A 105 9.08 -12.97 15.23
N PRO A 106 9.97 -12.79 16.21
CA PRO A 106 9.81 -11.81 17.30
C PRO A 106 9.85 -10.34 16.83
N TYR A 107 10.18 -10.10 15.57
CA TYR A 107 10.23 -8.75 14.99
C TYR A 107 8.98 -8.40 14.18
N SER A 108 8.09 -9.37 13.90
CA SER A 108 6.94 -9.17 13.02
C SER A 108 5.98 -8.08 13.50
N GLU A 109 5.73 -8.02 14.80
CA GLU A 109 4.82 -7.02 15.39
C GLU A 109 5.32 -5.58 15.29
N ARG A 110 6.63 -5.39 15.21
CA ARG A 110 7.26 -4.05 15.16
C ARG A 110 7.58 -3.62 13.74
N LEU A 111 7.88 -4.57 12.88
CA LEU A 111 8.42 -4.30 11.57
C LEU A 111 7.47 -3.45 10.72
N TRP A 112 6.22 -3.88 10.59
CA TRP A 112 5.26 -3.15 9.78
C TRP A 112 4.96 -1.74 10.35
N PRO A 113 4.58 -1.58 11.63
CA PRO A 113 4.35 -0.25 12.21
C PRO A 113 5.52 0.70 12.09
N GLU A 114 6.76 0.20 12.19
CA GLU A 114 7.97 1.02 12.03
C GLU A 114 8.19 1.41 10.56
N THR A 115 7.93 0.49 9.65
CA THR A 115 8.12 0.72 8.20
C THR A 115 7.15 1.77 7.67
N ILE A 116 5.89 1.75 8.12
CA ILE A 116 4.88 2.75 7.74
C ILE A 116 4.94 4.03 8.59
N GLY A 117 5.97 4.21 9.40
CA GLY A 117 6.13 5.39 10.28
C GLY A 117 6.14 6.72 9.54
N PHE A 118 6.49 6.76 8.27
CA PHE A 118 6.41 7.96 7.43
C PHE A 118 4.99 8.53 7.33
N LEU A 119 3.96 7.71 7.51
CA LEU A 119 2.56 8.14 7.49
C LEU A 119 2.20 9.08 8.65
N ASP A 120 2.99 9.08 9.74
CA ASP A 120 2.73 9.96 10.89
C ASP A 120 2.93 11.45 10.54
N ALA A 121 3.67 11.72 9.47
CA ALA A 121 3.88 13.07 8.93
C ALA A 121 2.95 13.41 7.75
N GLU A 122 2.14 12.45 7.28
CA GLU A 122 1.28 12.64 6.10
C GLU A 122 0.01 13.40 6.49
N PRO A 123 -0.32 14.51 5.79
CA PRO A 123 -1.52 15.29 6.08
C PRO A 123 -2.81 14.48 5.99
N GLY A 124 -3.66 14.62 7.01
CA GLY A 124 -4.95 13.94 7.10
C GLY A 124 -4.88 12.51 7.62
N VAL A 125 -3.68 11.94 7.81
CA VAL A 125 -3.52 10.61 8.38
C VAL A 125 -3.69 10.65 9.90
N CYS A 126 -4.46 9.71 10.41
CA CYS A 126 -4.56 9.41 11.84
C CYS A 126 -4.23 7.94 12.06
N ARG A 127 -3.09 7.69 12.67
CA ARG A 127 -2.59 6.36 13.00
C ARG A 127 -2.39 6.26 14.52
N PRO A 128 -3.08 5.33 15.22
CA PRO A 128 -2.79 5.07 16.62
C PRO A 128 -1.32 4.64 16.77
N ALA A 129 -0.66 5.09 17.82
CA ALA A 129 0.77 4.90 18.01
C ALA A 129 1.18 3.42 17.80
N ARG A 130 2.07 3.18 16.85
CA ARG A 130 2.63 1.87 16.51
C ARG A 130 1.60 0.79 16.11
N LYS A 131 0.41 1.20 15.64
CA LYS A 131 -0.56 0.23 15.11
C LYS A 131 -0.38 0.07 13.59
N PRO A 132 -0.74 -1.12 13.05
CA PRO A 132 -0.63 -1.42 11.62
C PRO A 132 -1.82 -0.90 10.81
N TYR A 133 -2.82 -0.32 11.47
CA TYR A 133 -4.03 0.22 10.87
C TYR A 133 -4.13 1.73 11.09
N TYR A 134 -4.78 2.41 10.18
CA TYR A 134 -4.91 3.87 10.19
C TYR A 134 -6.07 4.31 9.29
N TYR A 135 -6.38 5.60 9.32
CA TYR A 135 -7.24 6.22 8.31
C TYR A 135 -6.59 7.49 7.78
N VAL A 136 -7.07 7.92 6.63
CA VAL A 136 -6.74 9.24 6.05
C VAL A 136 -8.01 9.97 5.67
N ASP A 137 -8.07 11.26 6.02
CA ASP A 137 -9.13 12.17 5.60
C ASP A 137 -8.69 12.89 4.33
N ILE A 138 -9.45 12.71 3.26
CA ILE A 138 -9.34 13.47 2.01
C ILE A 138 -10.35 14.60 2.11
N ALA A 139 -9.91 15.72 2.70
CA ALA A 139 -10.80 16.79 3.13
C ALA A 139 -11.57 17.44 1.98
N LYS A 140 -10.94 17.57 0.80
CA LYS A 140 -11.56 18.18 -0.39
C LYS A 140 -12.81 17.42 -0.83
N GLU A 141 -12.75 16.11 -0.84
CA GLU A 141 -13.83 15.20 -1.26
C GLU A 141 -14.73 14.77 -0.09
N LYS A 142 -14.39 15.16 1.16
CA LYS A 142 -15.08 14.75 2.39
C LYS A 142 -15.14 13.22 2.57
N VAL A 143 -14.10 12.53 2.15
CA VAL A 143 -13.97 11.07 2.20
C VAL A 143 -12.95 10.68 3.26
N ARG A 144 -13.26 9.65 4.05
CA ARG A 144 -12.33 8.95 4.93
C ARG A 144 -12.02 7.59 4.37
N LEU A 145 -10.77 7.33 4.06
CA LEU A 145 -10.28 6.00 3.72
C LEU A 145 -9.77 5.33 4.99
N VAL A 146 -10.30 4.15 5.31
CA VAL A 146 -9.90 3.36 6.49
C VAL A 146 -9.12 2.14 6.04
N PHE A 147 -7.89 2.03 6.53
CA PHE A 147 -6.98 0.94 6.23
C PHE A 147 -6.92 -0.02 7.42
N LEU A 148 -7.43 -1.22 7.23
CA LEU A 148 -7.50 -2.26 8.27
C LEU A 148 -6.40 -3.30 8.02
N CYS A 149 -5.81 -3.79 9.11
CA CYS A 149 -4.88 -4.90 9.07
C CYS A 149 -5.59 -6.16 9.58
N SER A 150 -5.82 -7.13 8.70
CA SER A 150 -6.44 -8.41 9.05
C SER A 150 -5.47 -9.38 9.73
N TYR A 151 -4.18 -9.09 9.71
CA TYR A 151 -3.09 -9.92 10.24
C TYR A 151 -2.46 -9.36 11.51
N PHE A 152 -3.21 -8.57 12.26
CA PHE A 152 -2.74 -8.05 13.55
C PHE A 152 -2.94 -9.10 14.65
N TYR A 153 -1.82 -9.50 15.27
CA TYR A 153 -1.80 -10.40 16.40
C TYR A 153 -1.59 -9.60 17.69
N GLU A 154 -2.49 -9.74 18.67
CA GLU A 154 -2.20 -9.35 20.05
C GLU A 154 -1.75 -10.58 20.84
N GLN A 155 -0.64 -10.45 21.58
CA GLN A 155 -0.28 -11.47 22.55
C GLN A 155 -1.20 -11.36 23.78
N ARG A 156 -2.05 -12.37 23.95
CA ARG A 156 -2.82 -12.54 25.18
C ARG A 156 -2.37 -13.82 25.87
N GLY A 157 -1.74 -13.65 27.05
CA GLY A 157 -1.30 -14.81 27.86
C GLY A 157 -0.15 -15.63 27.25
N GLY A 158 0.67 -15.03 26.39
CA GLY A 158 1.83 -15.70 25.78
C GLY A 158 1.53 -16.43 24.46
N GLU A 159 0.28 -16.54 24.06
CA GLU A 159 -0.12 -17.12 22.78
C GLU A 159 -0.53 -16.02 21.79
N PRO A 160 -0.11 -16.12 20.51
CA PRO A 160 -0.57 -15.20 19.48
C PRO A 160 -2.06 -15.45 19.19
N VAL A 161 -2.89 -14.45 19.42
CA VAL A 161 -4.32 -14.52 19.07
C VAL A 161 -4.58 -13.61 17.89
N MET A 162 -5.07 -14.19 16.80
CA MET A 162 -5.54 -13.43 15.65
C MET A 162 -6.86 -12.73 16.03
N ILE A 163 -6.83 -11.40 16.10
CA ILE A 163 -8.04 -10.64 16.42
C ILE A 163 -8.73 -10.26 15.11
N TRP A 164 -9.75 -11.02 14.76
CA TRP A 164 -10.75 -10.60 13.80
C TRP A 164 -11.69 -9.61 14.48
N SER A 165 -11.40 -8.33 14.47
CA SER A 165 -12.35 -7.34 14.96
C SER A 165 -13.01 -6.61 13.79
N CYS A 166 -13.95 -7.24 13.13
CA CYS A 166 -15.04 -6.54 12.49
C CYS A 166 -16.06 -6.19 13.57
N ARG A 167 -15.91 -5.07 14.24
CA ARG A 167 -17.04 -4.39 14.87
C ARG A 167 -17.48 -3.29 13.91
N MET A 168 -18.59 -3.55 13.24
CA MET A 168 -19.40 -2.50 12.64
C MET A 168 -19.99 -1.61 13.74
#